data_41b5856bafebd118bdef14159c98068f
#
_entry.id   41b5856bafebd118bdef14159c98068f
#
_cell.length_a   1.000
_cell.length_b   1.000
_cell.length_c   1.000
_cell.angle_alpha   90.00
_cell.angle_beta   90.00
_cell.angle_gamma   90.00
#
_symmetry.space_group_name_H-M   'P 1'
#
loop_
_entity.id
_entity.type
_entity.pdbx_description
1 polymer ?
#
loop_
_entity_poly.entity_id
_entity_poly.type
_entity_poly.pdbx_seq_one_letter_code
_entity_poly.pdbx_strand_id
1 'polypeptide(L)'
;MENWRKYEKTYFMPPEPCYDWVKKDYIEKAPIWCSVDLRDGNQALIEPMSLDEKLEFFQMLVDIGFKEIEVGFPAASETEFIFMRTLIERDMIPDDVTVQVLTQAREHIIKKTFEAVKGAPHAVIHLYNSTSVAQREQVFKKDKEQIKKLAVDGAELLKKLASETDGDFSFEYSPESFHGTEVEYAVEVCNAVLDVWQPSEKQKAIINIPATVETAMPHVFATQIEYVSKNLKYRDNVVLSLHPHNDRGCGVSDAELGLLAGADRIEGTLFLSLIHISEP
;
A
#
# COMPACT_ATOMS: atom_id res chain seq x y z
N MET A 1 32.45 -12.29 -20.26
CA MET A 1 31.00 -12.39 -20.50
C MET A 1 30.39 -11.07 -20.07
N GLU A 2 29.68 -10.36 -20.95
CA GLU A 2 29.07 -9.03 -20.63
C GLU A 2 27.73 -9.25 -19.91
N ASN A 3 27.77 -9.58 -18.63
CA ASN A 3 26.60 -9.98 -17.85
C ASN A 3 25.51 -8.89 -17.77
N TRP A 4 25.87 -7.61 -17.95
CA TRP A 4 24.92 -6.51 -17.94
C TRP A 4 23.89 -6.58 -19.10
N ARG A 5 24.24 -7.23 -20.22
CA ARG A 5 23.36 -7.37 -21.39
C ARG A 5 22.15 -8.29 -21.16
N LYS A 6 22.14 -9.07 -20.08
CA LYS A 6 20.98 -9.90 -19.71
C LYS A 6 19.89 -9.15 -18.95
N TYR A 7 20.17 -7.90 -18.52
CA TYR A 7 19.22 -7.08 -17.82
C TYR A 7 18.49 -6.16 -18.81
N GLU A 8 17.20 -6.31 -18.89
CA GLU A 8 16.32 -5.54 -19.76
C GLU A 8 15.55 -4.50 -18.95
N LYS A 9 15.03 -3.48 -19.65
CA LYS A 9 14.14 -2.50 -19.05
C LYS A 9 12.80 -3.17 -18.70
N THR A 10 12.45 -3.18 -17.43
CA THR A 10 11.24 -3.85 -16.91
C THR A 10 10.15 -2.88 -16.43
N TYR A 11 10.41 -1.56 -16.49
CA TYR A 11 9.45 -0.54 -16.10
C TYR A 11 8.80 0.14 -17.31
N PHE A 12 7.65 0.76 -17.09
CA PHE A 12 6.90 1.47 -18.12
C PHE A 12 6.90 2.97 -17.88
N MET A 13 7.05 3.75 -18.96
CA MET A 13 6.88 5.19 -18.91
C MET A 13 5.40 5.54 -19.10
N PRO A 14 4.92 6.64 -18.52
CA PRO A 14 3.61 7.17 -18.86
C PRO A 14 3.47 7.41 -20.35
N PRO A 15 2.25 7.28 -20.91
CA PRO A 15 2.01 7.49 -22.35
C PRO A 15 2.16 8.94 -22.77
N GLU A 16 2.14 9.87 -21.84
CA GLU A 16 2.30 11.31 -22.08
C GLU A 16 3.31 11.94 -21.11
N PRO A 17 3.95 13.06 -21.48
CA PRO A 17 4.94 13.73 -20.63
C PRO A 17 4.32 14.25 -19.33
N CYS A 18 4.96 13.92 -18.20
CA CYS A 18 4.57 14.35 -16.86
C CYS A 18 5.81 14.89 -16.12
N TYR A 19 6.08 16.17 -16.24
CA TYR A 19 7.28 16.83 -15.73
C TYR A 19 6.99 18.11 -14.93
N ASP A 20 5.77 18.31 -14.43
CA ASP A 20 5.44 19.51 -13.64
C ASP A 20 6.11 19.46 -12.25
N TRP A 21 6.34 18.26 -11.72
CA TRP A 21 7.05 18.05 -10.47
C TRP A 21 8.46 18.66 -10.46
N VAL A 22 9.14 18.66 -11.62
CA VAL A 22 10.50 19.23 -11.77
C VAL A 22 10.52 20.74 -11.52
N LYS A 23 9.39 21.43 -11.65
CA LYS A 23 9.26 22.88 -11.46
C LYS A 23 9.11 23.26 -9.98
N LYS A 24 8.86 22.27 -9.12
CA LYS A 24 8.69 22.49 -7.67
C LYS A 24 10.03 22.33 -6.97
N ASP A 25 10.35 23.21 -6.07
CA ASP A 25 11.59 23.25 -5.31
C ASP A 25 11.43 22.83 -3.84
N TYR A 26 10.19 22.62 -3.38
CA TYR A 26 9.88 22.13 -2.04
C TYR A 26 8.51 21.43 -1.97
N ILE A 27 8.30 20.68 -0.90
CA ILE A 27 7.04 19.99 -0.58
C ILE A 27 6.18 20.95 0.24
N GLU A 28 5.06 21.41 -0.33
CA GLU A 28 4.21 22.46 0.27
C GLU A 28 3.42 21.97 1.49
N LYS A 29 3.11 20.68 1.57
CA LYS A 29 2.34 20.08 2.66
C LYS A 29 3.11 18.91 3.25
N ALA A 30 3.15 18.83 4.58
CA ALA A 30 3.67 17.64 5.23
C ALA A 30 2.87 16.41 4.82
N PRO A 31 3.52 15.30 4.47
CA PRO A 31 2.83 14.07 4.13
C PRO A 31 2.18 13.44 5.37
N ILE A 32 1.17 12.61 5.13
CA ILE A 32 0.70 11.66 6.12
C ILE A 32 1.74 10.54 6.21
N TRP A 33 2.11 10.16 7.44
CA TRP A 33 3.05 9.06 7.69
C TRP A 33 2.32 7.82 8.18
N CYS A 34 2.51 6.70 7.49
CA CYS A 34 2.04 5.39 7.94
C CYS A 34 3.24 4.49 8.25
N SER A 35 3.32 4.00 9.47
CA SER A 35 4.31 2.96 9.81
C SER A 35 3.85 1.62 9.27
N VAL A 36 4.74 0.93 8.56
CA VAL A 36 4.55 -0.47 8.13
C VAL A 36 5.52 -1.43 8.81
N ASP A 37 6.18 -0.98 9.89
CA ASP A 37 7.14 -1.79 10.65
C ASP A 37 6.57 -3.13 11.11
N LEU A 38 5.33 -3.12 11.64
CA LEU A 38 4.66 -4.30 12.18
C LEU A 38 4.11 -5.26 11.12
N ARG A 39 4.00 -4.83 9.87
CA ARG A 39 3.59 -5.70 8.75
C ARG A 39 4.75 -6.00 7.84
N ASP A 40 5.17 -5.07 7.00
CA ASP A 40 6.20 -5.29 5.98
C ASP A 40 7.58 -5.44 6.60
N GLY A 41 7.90 -4.59 7.57
CA GLY A 41 9.11 -4.69 8.36
C GLY A 41 9.23 -6.03 9.10
N ASN A 42 8.18 -6.44 9.80
CA ASN A 42 8.13 -7.72 10.49
C ASN A 42 8.22 -8.92 9.53
N GLN A 43 7.62 -8.80 8.35
CA GLN A 43 7.62 -9.85 7.33
C GLN A 43 9.03 -10.14 6.78
N ALA A 44 9.92 -9.16 6.84
CA ALA A 44 11.30 -9.27 6.39
C ALA A 44 12.26 -9.87 7.44
N LEU A 45 11.82 -10.03 8.69
CA LEU A 45 12.65 -10.62 9.75
C LEU A 45 12.80 -12.13 9.53
N ILE A 46 14.01 -12.65 9.84
CA ILE A 46 14.29 -14.10 9.85
C ILE A 46 13.40 -14.80 10.90
N GLU A 47 13.29 -14.20 12.07
CA GLU A 47 12.37 -14.60 13.13
C GLU A 47 11.35 -13.47 13.33
N PRO A 48 10.11 -13.62 12.83
CA PRO A 48 9.06 -12.63 13.02
C PRO A 48 8.78 -12.39 14.51
N MET A 49 8.38 -11.16 14.82
CA MET A 49 8.06 -10.77 16.20
C MET A 49 6.97 -11.66 16.79
N SER A 50 7.14 -12.03 18.06
CA SER A 50 6.11 -12.63 18.90
C SER A 50 4.96 -11.64 19.16
N LEU A 51 3.85 -12.13 19.71
CA LEU A 51 2.72 -11.28 20.10
C LEU A 51 3.15 -10.16 21.06
N ASP A 52 3.92 -10.51 22.09
CA ASP A 52 4.33 -9.55 23.12
C ASP A 52 5.26 -8.46 22.54
N GLU A 53 6.20 -8.83 21.66
CA GLU A 53 7.07 -7.88 20.97
C GLU A 53 6.27 -6.95 20.04
N LYS A 54 5.27 -7.48 19.32
CA LYS A 54 4.38 -6.65 18.48
C LYS A 54 3.57 -5.67 19.32
N LEU A 55 3.07 -6.07 20.48
CA LEU A 55 2.31 -5.19 21.37
C LEU A 55 3.20 -4.07 21.93
N GLU A 56 4.42 -4.38 22.34
CA GLU A 56 5.40 -3.39 22.81
C GLU A 56 5.78 -2.42 21.68
N PHE A 57 6.04 -2.94 20.49
CA PHE A 57 6.41 -2.12 19.34
C PHE A 57 5.23 -1.23 18.88
N PHE A 58 4.00 -1.73 18.91
CA PHE A 58 2.82 -0.91 18.63
C PHE A 58 2.72 0.28 19.59
N GLN A 59 2.87 0.02 20.90
CA GLN A 59 2.86 1.09 21.88
C GLN A 59 3.97 2.12 21.62
N MET A 60 5.17 1.67 21.27
CA MET A 60 6.28 2.57 20.92
C MET A 60 5.95 3.45 19.72
N LEU A 61 5.32 2.90 18.66
CA LEU A 61 4.90 3.69 17.50
C LEU A 61 3.86 4.75 17.87
N VAL A 62 2.91 4.41 18.73
CA VAL A 62 1.92 5.34 19.28
C VAL A 62 2.62 6.45 20.09
N ASP A 63 3.58 6.11 20.95
CA ASP A 63 4.31 7.05 21.79
C ASP A 63 5.21 8.00 20.97
N ILE A 64 5.76 7.54 19.84
CA ILE A 64 6.47 8.36 18.85
C ILE A 64 5.52 9.37 18.20
N GLY A 65 4.24 9.04 18.09
CA GLY A 65 3.20 9.91 17.55
C GLY A 65 2.66 9.53 16.17
N PHE A 66 2.89 8.30 15.69
CA PHE A 66 2.24 7.81 14.48
C PHE A 66 0.73 7.79 14.64
N LYS A 67 0.04 8.25 13.58
CA LYS A 67 -1.43 8.28 13.53
C LYS A 67 -2.00 7.22 12.58
N GLU A 68 -1.17 6.65 11.73
CA GLU A 68 -1.52 5.52 10.88
C GLU A 68 -0.45 4.44 11.02
N ILE A 69 -0.88 3.21 11.35
CA ILE A 69 0.02 2.07 11.62
C ILE A 69 -0.54 0.82 10.94
N GLU A 70 0.19 0.26 9.96
CA GLU A 70 -0.15 -1.03 9.39
C GLU A 70 0.34 -2.14 10.32
N VAL A 71 -0.60 -2.74 11.02
CA VAL A 71 -0.32 -3.66 12.13
C VAL A 71 -0.07 -5.10 11.70
N GLY A 72 -0.52 -5.51 10.50
CA GLY A 72 -0.27 -6.85 10.03
C GLY A 72 -1.14 -7.33 8.88
N PHE A 73 -1.06 -8.63 8.65
CA PHE A 73 -1.89 -9.38 7.71
C PHE A 73 -2.66 -10.48 8.45
N PRO A 74 -3.82 -10.16 9.05
CA PRO A 74 -4.51 -11.05 9.98
C PRO A 74 -4.86 -12.43 9.43
N ALA A 75 -5.02 -12.55 8.11
CA ALA A 75 -5.31 -13.83 7.47
C ALA A 75 -4.07 -14.68 7.17
N ALA A 76 -2.86 -14.16 7.38
CA ALA A 76 -1.62 -14.86 7.05
C ALA A 76 -1.20 -15.87 8.13
N SER A 77 -1.45 -15.57 9.41
CA SER A 77 -1.09 -16.45 10.52
C SER A 77 -1.99 -16.22 11.74
N GLU A 78 -1.93 -17.17 12.67
CA GLU A 78 -2.66 -17.07 13.94
C GLU A 78 -2.11 -15.91 14.80
N THR A 79 -0.81 -15.70 14.83
CA THR A 79 -0.18 -14.58 15.55
C THR A 79 -0.70 -13.23 15.05
N GLU A 80 -0.77 -13.03 13.74
CA GLU A 80 -1.29 -11.82 13.14
C GLU A 80 -2.77 -11.59 13.47
N PHE A 81 -3.56 -12.66 13.47
CA PHE A 81 -4.97 -12.60 13.84
C PHE A 81 -5.14 -12.23 15.33
N ILE A 82 -4.44 -12.93 16.21
CA ILE A 82 -4.50 -12.71 17.68
C ILE A 82 -3.99 -11.31 18.02
N PHE A 83 -2.94 -10.83 17.35
CA PHE A 83 -2.42 -9.48 17.56
C PHE A 83 -3.49 -8.42 17.29
N MET A 84 -4.13 -8.45 16.13
CA MET A 84 -5.21 -7.51 15.82
C MET A 84 -6.38 -7.59 16.80
N ARG A 85 -6.79 -8.82 17.17
CA ARG A 85 -7.82 -9.02 18.20
C ARG A 85 -7.43 -8.45 19.54
N THR A 86 -6.17 -8.66 19.94
CA THR A 86 -5.65 -8.18 21.24
C THR A 86 -5.65 -6.66 21.30
N LEU A 87 -5.26 -5.96 20.23
CA LEU A 87 -5.32 -4.51 20.16
C LEU A 87 -6.74 -3.97 20.41
N ILE A 88 -7.75 -4.62 19.81
CA ILE A 88 -9.15 -4.23 19.96
C ILE A 88 -9.68 -4.61 21.36
N GLU A 89 -9.51 -5.85 21.78
CA GLU A 89 -10.10 -6.40 23.02
C GLU A 89 -9.51 -5.80 24.29
N ARG A 90 -8.26 -5.31 24.21
CA ARG A 90 -7.58 -4.62 25.33
C ARG A 90 -7.68 -3.09 25.22
N ASP A 91 -8.43 -2.57 24.27
CA ASP A 91 -8.61 -1.11 24.06
C ASP A 91 -7.26 -0.38 23.93
N MET A 92 -6.35 -0.95 23.12
CA MET A 92 -4.99 -0.42 22.96
C MET A 92 -4.86 0.60 21.82
N ILE A 93 -5.89 0.76 20.99
CA ILE A 93 -5.89 1.68 19.85
C ILE A 93 -6.43 3.04 20.32
N PRO A 94 -5.58 4.10 20.38
CA PRO A 94 -6.04 5.42 20.77
C PRO A 94 -7.08 5.98 19.77
N ASP A 95 -7.98 6.86 20.23
CA ASP A 95 -9.04 7.46 19.40
C ASP A 95 -8.51 8.22 18.18
N ASP A 96 -7.28 8.70 18.22
CA ASP A 96 -6.63 9.47 17.15
C ASP A 96 -5.65 8.64 16.30
N VAL A 97 -5.65 7.30 16.48
CA VAL A 97 -4.83 6.37 15.73
C VAL A 97 -5.70 5.46 14.86
N THR A 98 -5.35 5.37 13.60
CA THR A 98 -5.96 4.45 12.63
C THR A 98 -5.03 3.26 12.42
N VAL A 99 -5.55 2.06 12.66
CA VAL A 99 -4.83 0.84 12.32
C VAL A 99 -5.12 0.41 10.87
N GLN A 100 -4.13 -0.13 10.20
CA GLN A 100 -4.26 -0.66 8.85
C GLN A 100 -3.97 -2.16 8.85
N VAL A 101 -4.72 -2.92 8.06
CA VAL A 101 -4.49 -4.36 7.90
C VAL A 101 -4.52 -4.75 6.42
N LEU A 102 -3.54 -5.56 6.03
CA LEU A 102 -3.41 -6.06 4.67
C LEU A 102 -4.40 -7.20 4.40
N THR A 103 -4.98 -7.22 3.21
CA THR A 103 -5.80 -8.33 2.72
C THR A 103 -5.60 -8.54 1.21
N GLN A 104 -5.49 -9.78 0.79
CA GLN A 104 -5.40 -10.12 -0.62
C GLN A 104 -6.80 -10.20 -1.25
N ALA A 105 -6.94 -9.85 -2.55
CA ALA A 105 -8.19 -9.93 -3.30
C ALA A 105 -8.67 -11.38 -3.52
N ARG A 106 -8.95 -12.08 -2.42
CA ARG A 106 -9.52 -13.44 -2.36
C ARG A 106 -10.58 -13.51 -1.27
N GLU A 107 -11.74 -14.01 -1.60
CA GLU A 107 -12.92 -14.01 -0.73
C GLU A 107 -12.66 -14.53 0.69
N HIS A 108 -12.00 -15.70 0.83
CA HIS A 108 -11.75 -16.30 2.14
C HIS A 108 -10.75 -15.48 2.98
N ILE A 109 -9.76 -14.83 2.32
CA ILE A 109 -8.79 -13.96 2.98
C ILE A 109 -9.49 -12.70 3.48
N ILE A 110 -10.28 -12.04 2.64
CA ILE A 110 -11.05 -10.86 2.99
C ILE A 110 -12.00 -11.14 4.17
N LYS A 111 -12.74 -12.26 4.12
CA LYS A 111 -13.63 -12.65 5.23
C LYS A 111 -12.87 -12.83 6.53
N LYS A 112 -11.72 -13.49 6.50
CA LYS A 112 -10.87 -13.69 7.67
C LYS A 112 -10.33 -12.36 8.23
N THR A 113 -10.01 -11.41 7.37
CA THR A 113 -9.60 -10.07 7.77
C THR A 113 -10.73 -9.35 8.51
N PHE A 114 -11.97 -9.40 8.02
CA PHE A 114 -13.11 -8.78 8.71
C PHE A 114 -13.45 -9.46 10.05
N GLU A 115 -13.21 -10.75 10.20
CA GLU A 115 -13.30 -11.41 11.51
C GLU A 115 -12.30 -10.81 12.51
N ALA A 116 -11.09 -10.50 12.05
CA ALA A 116 -10.05 -9.94 12.90
C ALA A 116 -10.30 -8.48 13.31
N VAL A 117 -10.84 -7.65 12.40
CA VAL A 117 -11.04 -6.20 12.66
C VAL A 117 -12.39 -5.86 13.25
N LYS A 118 -13.25 -6.85 13.50
CA LYS A 118 -14.57 -6.60 14.09
C LYS A 118 -14.47 -5.84 15.41
N GLY A 119 -15.15 -4.69 15.48
CA GLY A 119 -15.15 -3.81 16.65
C GLY A 119 -13.95 -2.85 16.70
N ALA A 120 -13.16 -2.73 15.62
CA ALA A 120 -12.10 -1.74 15.56
C ALA A 120 -12.69 -0.32 15.54
N PRO A 121 -12.14 0.62 16.34
CA PRO A 121 -12.62 2.01 16.36
C PRO A 121 -12.38 2.72 15.03
N HIS A 122 -11.18 2.54 14.44
CA HIS A 122 -10.80 3.08 13.13
C HIS A 122 -9.83 2.10 12.46
N ALA A 123 -10.24 1.53 11.31
CA ALA A 123 -9.39 0.60 10.56
C ALA A 123 -9.42 0.84 9.05
N VAL A 124 -8.24 0.86 8.45
CA VAL A 124 -8.07 0.80 6.99
C VAL A 124 -7.94 -0.67 6.57
N ILE A 125 -8.78 -1.12 5.65
CA ILE A 125 -8.66 -2.44 5.03
C ILE A 125 -7.90 -2.26 3.72
N HIS A 126 -6.64 -2.71 3.71
CA HIS A 126 -5.71 -2.55 2.60
C HIS A 126 -5.82 -3.75 1.65
N LEU A 127 -6.56 -3.57 0.58
CA LEU A 127 -6.74 -4.56 -0.49
C LEU A 127 -5.59 -4.49 -1.49
N TYR A 128 -5.04 -5.64 -1.87
CA TYR A 128 -4.07 -5.69 -2.95
C TYR A 128 -4.25 -6.89 -3.89
N ASN A 129 -3.81 -6.73 -5.11
CA ASN A 129 -3.46 -7.80 -6.02
C ASN A 129 -2.38 -7.34 -7.02
N SER A 130 -1.56 -8.28 -7.49
CA SER A 130 -0.51 -7.96 -8.45
C SER A 130 -1.08 -7.67 -9.83
N THR A 131 -0.55 -6.63 -10.47
CA THR A 131 -1.00 -6.13 -11.78
C THR A 131 0.06 -6.21 -12.87
N SER A 132 1.31 -6.53 -12.51
CA SER A 132 2.45 -6.54 -13.44
C SER A 132 2.31 -7.59 -14.56
N VAL A 133 2.98 -7.34 -15.68
CA VAL A 133 3.03 -8.25 -16.84
C VAL A 133 3.48 -9.64 -16.39
N ALA A 134 4.59 -9.74 -15.64
CA ALA A 134 5.11 -11.02 -15.19
C ALA A 134 4.12 -11.80 -14.32
N GLN A 135 3.44 -11.11 -13.41
CA GLN A 135 2.44 -11.75 -12.54
C GLN A 135 1.21 -12.20 -13.34
N ARG A 136 0.73 -11.36 -14.26
CA ARG A 136 -0.41 -11.71 -15.12
C ARG A 136 -0.14 -12.96 -15.95
N GLU A 137 1.02 -13.00 -16.62
CA GLU A 137 1.33 -14.05 -17.59
C GLU A 137 1.85 -15.35 -16.96
N GLN A 138 2.72 -15.23 -15.95
CA GLN A 138 3.42 -16.40 -15.40
C GLN A 138 2.73 -17.00 -14.17
N VAL A 139 2.15 -16.16 -13.29
CA VAL A 139 1.56 -16.61 -12.02
C VAL A 139 0.04 -16.81 -12.17
N PHE A 140 -0.68 -15.75 -12.52
CA PHE A 140 -2.14 -15.81 -12.60
C PHE A 140 -2.63 -16.48 -13.90
N LYS A 141 -1.86 -16.36 -14.97
CA LYS A 141 -2.23 -16.78 -16.33
C LYS A 141 -3.58 -16.15 -16.73
N LYS A 142 -3.68 -14.85 -16.52
CA LYS A 142 -4.88 -14.04 -16.72
C LYS A 142 -4.55 -12.79 -17.53
N ASP A 143 -5.52 -12.38 -18.35
CA ASP A 143 -5.44 -11.11 -19.06
C ASP A 143 -5.74 -9.89 -18.16
N LYS A 144 -5.60 -8.69 -18.70
CA LYS A 144 -5.83 -7.41 -18.00
C LYS A 144 -7.26 -7.32 -17.42
N GLU A 145 -8.27 -7.70 -18.19
CA GLU A 145 -9.67 -7.64 -17.75
C GLU A 145 -9.94 -8.59 -16.58
N GLN A 146 -9.38 -9.77 -16.62
CA GLN A 146 -9.51 -10.75 -15.54
C GLN A 146 -8.81 -10.31 -14.27
N ILE A 147 -7.64 -9.66 -14.38
CA ILE A 147 -6.93 -9.11 -13.21
C ILE A 147 -7.66 -7.88 -12.64
N LYS A 148 -8.14 -6.97 -13.49
CA LYS A 148 -8.98 -5.85 -13.07
C LYS A 148 -10.25 -6.34 -12.36
N LYS A 149 -10.87 -7.40 -12.87
CA LYS A 149 -12.04 -8.01 -12.22
C LYS A 149 -11.71 -8.52 -10.81
N LEU A 150 -10.53 -9.10 -10.57
CA LEU A 150 -10.15 -9.52 -9.20
C LEU A 150 -10.13 -8.34 -8.23
N ALA A 151 -9.60 -7.19 -8.66
CA ALA A 151 -9.57 -5.98 -7.84
C ALA A 151 -11.01 -5.47 -7.55
N VAL A 152 -11.85 -5.41 -8.58
CA VAL A 152 -13.24 -4.96 -8.46
C VAL A 152 -14.06 -5.89 -7.57
N ASP A 153 -14.00 -7.21 -7.80
CA ASP A 153 -14.72 -8.19 -6.97
C ASP A 153 -14.27 -8.09 -5.49
N GLY A 154 -12.97 -7.88 -5.26
CA GLY A 154 -12.42 -7.64 -3.92
C GLY A 154 -12.97 -6.35 -3.29
N ALA A 155 -12.99 -5.25 -4.04
CA ALA A 155 -13.49 -3.97 -3.60
C ALA A 155 -15.01 -4.01 -3.26
N GLU A 156 -15.81 -4.70 -4.07
CA GLU A 156 -17.24 -4.93 -3.80
C GLU A 156 -17.44 -5.73 -2.51
N LEU A 157 -16.64 -6.77 -2.32
CA LEU A 157 -16.71 -7.60 -1.12
C LEU A 157 -16.31 -6.80 0.13
N LEU A 158 -15.26 -5.96 0.06
CA LEU A 158 -14.89 -5.08 1.17
C LEU A 158 -16.05 -4.18 1.56
N LYS A 159 -16.63 -3.48 0.57
CA LYS A 159 -17.75 -2.56 0.80
C LYS A 159 -18.96 -3.26 1.44
N LYS A 160 -19.27 -4.47 0.97
CA LYS A 160 -20.34 -5.30 1.54
C LYS A 160 -20.05 -5.66 2.99
N LEU A 161 -18.89 -6.28 3.26
CA LEU A 161 -18.55 -6.75 4.59
C LEU A 161 -18.40 -5.61 5.60
N ALA A 162 -17.88 -4.45 5.18
CA ALA A 162 -17.83 -3.26 6.03
C ALA A 162 -19.23 -2.80 6.48
N SER A 163 -20.24 -2.93 5.62
CA SER A 163 -21.63 -2.60 5.99
C SER A 163 -22.28 -3.64 6.91
N GLU A 164 -21.74 -4.85 6.98
CA GLU A 164 -22.26 -5.97 7.77
C GLU A 164 -21.47 -6.21 9.08
N THR A 165 -20.32 -5.55 9.24
CA THR A 165 -19.42 -5.75 10.37
C THR A 165 -19.42 -4.52 11.28
N ASP A 166 -19.45 -4.74 12.58
CA ASP A 166 -19.31 -3.68 13.57
C ASP A 166 -17.90 -3.10 13.57
N GLY A 167 -17.77 -1.77 13.47
CA GLY A 167 -16.51 -1.03 13.37
C GLY A 167 -16.60 0.16 12.43
N ASP A 168 -15.55 0.99 12.40
CA ASP A 168 -15.37 2.07 11.45
C ASP A 168 -14.28 1.72 10.44
N PHE A 169 -14.64 1.63 9.16
CA PHE A 169 -13.77 1.12 8.11
C PHE A 169 -13.59 2.10 6.97
N SER A 170 -12.34 2.30 6.57
CA SER A 170 -11.96 2.91 5.31
C SER A 170 -11.14 1.93 4.47
N PHE A 171 -10.88 2.28 3.21
CA PHE A 171 -10.30 1.33 2.27
C PHE A 171 -9.07 1.89 1.59
N GLU A 172 -8.09 1.01 1.42
CA GLU A 172 -6.90 1.23 0.62
C GLU A 172 -6.79 0.16 -0.47
N TYR A 173 -6.29 0.55 -1.64
CA TYR A 173 -5.99 -0.37 -2.73
C TYR A 173 -4.58 -0.17 -3.26
N SER A 174 -3.84 -1.28 -3.42
CA SER A 174 -2.51 -1.31 -4.05
C SER A 174 -2.49 -2.17 -5.31
N PRO A 175 -2.17 -1.62 -6.51
CA PRO A 175 -1.77 -2.38 -7.68
C PRO A 175 -0.33 -2.87 -7.48
N GLU A 176 -0.15 -4.02 -6.83
CA GLU A 176 1.16 -4.56 -6.48
C GLU A 176 2.06 -4.75 -7.70
N SER A 177 3.37 -4.58 -7.53
CA SER A 177 4.38 -4.61 -8.59
C SER A 177 4.15 -3.53 -9.66
N PHE A 178 3.89 -2.31 -9.22
CA PHE A 178 3.55 -1.17 -10.08
C PHE A 178 4.59 -0.90 -11.18
N HIS A 179 5.90 -0.94 -10.88
CA HIS A 179 6.93 -0.70 -11.91
C HIS A 179 6.86 -1.69 -13.08
N GLY A 180 6.46 -2.92 -12.83
CA GLY A 180 6.25 -3.94 -13.88
C GLY A 180 4.86 -3.92 -14.51
N THR A 181 4.06 -2.87 -14.22
CA THR A 181 2.71 -2.66 -14.72
C THR A 181 2.70 -1.46 -15.67
N GLU A 182 1.98 -1.54 -16.77
CA GLU A 182 1.75 -0.38 -17.64
C GLU A 182 1.00 0.69 -16.84
N VAL A 183 1.52 1.93 -16.83
CA VAL A 183 1.04 2.99 -15.93
C VAL A 183 -0.43 3.31 -16.16
N GLU A 184 -0.85 3.38 -17.42
CA GLU A 184 -2.25 3.59 -17.81
C GLU A 184 -3.16 2.46 -17.37
N TYR A 185 -2.65 1.21 -17.35
CA TYR A 185 -3.41 0.07 -16.87
C TYR A 185 -3.53 0.08 -15.34
N ALA A 186 -2.47 0.45 -14.63
CA ALA A 186 -2.54 0.63 -13.18
C ALA A 186 -3.61 1.67 -12.79
N VAL A 187 -3.64 2.81 -13.49
CA VAL A 187 -4.67 3.85 -13.31
C VAL A 187 -6.07 3.31 -13.64
N GLU A 188 -6.21 2.54 -14.71
CA GLU A 188 -7.49 1.91 -15.08
C GLU A 188 -8.02 1.01 -13.95
N VAL A 189 -7.18 0.15 -13.39
CA VAL A 189 -7.56 -0.73 -12.28
C VAL A 189 -7.91 0.08 -11.03
N CYS A 190 -7.09 1.06 -10.66
CA CYS A 190 -7.37 1.94 -9.51
C CYS A 190 -8.71 2.67 -9.69
N ASN A 191 -8.97 3.21 -10.88
CA ASN A 191 -10.23 3.90 -11.17
C ASN A 191 -11.43 2.95 -11.13
N ALA A 192 -11.29 1.70 -11.55
CA ALA A 192 -12.36 0.70 -11.44
C ALA A 192 -12.68 0.38 -9.97
N VAL A 193 -11.68 0.29 -9.11
CA VAL A 193 -11.88 0.13 -7.65
C VAL A 193 -12.53 1.36 -7.04
N LEU A 194 -12.07 2.56 -7.40
CA LEU A 194 -12.65 3.83 -6.93
C LEU A 194 -14.11 4.00 -7.36
N ASP A 195 -14.48 3.52 -8.55
CA ASP A 195 -15.87 3.53 -9.03
C ASP A 195 -16.79 2.64 -8.17
N VAL A 196 -16.27 1.57 -7.55
CA VAL A 196 -16.99 0.76 -6.57
C VAL A 196 -17.15 1.50 -5.24
N TRP A 197 -16.07 2.07 -4.72
CA TRP A 197 -16.07 2.70 -3.40
C TRP A 197 -16.73 4.06 -3.38
N GLN A 198 -16.59 4.85 -4.48
CA GLN A 198 -17.15 6.19 -4.64
C GLN A 198 -16.77 7.12 -3.47
N PRO A 199 -15.44 7.35 -3.28
CA PRO A 199 -14.98 8.14 -2.14
C PRO A 199 -15.55 9.56 -2.16
N SER A 200 -15.73 10.10 -0.95
CA SER A 200 -16.28 11.43 -0.72
C SER A 200 -15.42 12.20 0.27
N GLU A 201 -15.69 13.49 0.47
CA GLU A 201 -14.99 14.30 1.45
C GLU A 201 -15.02 13.71 2.87
N LYS A 202 -16.13 13.04 3.22
CA LYS A 202 -16.32 12.42 4.55
C LYS A 202 -15.70 11.04 4.66
N GLN A 203 -15.52 10.35 3.55
CA GLN A 203 -14.98 8.98 3.51
C GLN A 203 -14.04 8.88 2.33
N LYS A 204 -12.81 9.27 2.56
CA LYS A 204 -11.74 9.17 1.57
C LYS A 204 -11.32 7.72 1.36
N ALA A 205 -10.83 7.42 0.17
CA ALA A 205 -10.14 6.18 -0.13
C ALA A 205 -8.63 6.46 -0.28
N ILE A 206 -7.83 5.42 -0.06
CA ILE A 206 -6.39 5.49 -0.28
C ILE A 206 -6.07 4.66 -1.53
N ILE A 207 -5.31 5.22 -2.45
CA ILE A 207 -4.63 4.49 -3.53
C ILE A 207 -3.15 4.51 -3.21
N ASN A 208 -2.58 3.34 -2.98
CA ASN A 208 -1.18 3.21 -2.62
C ASN A 208 -0.38 2.60 -3.77
N ILE A 209 0.70 3.26 -4.15
CA ILE A 209 1.54 2.86 -5.29
C ILE A 209 2.84 2.26 -4.76
N PRO A 210 2.97 0.91 -4.79
CA PRO A 210 4.17 0.26 -4.28
C PRO A 210 5.26 0.15 -5.36
N ALA A 211 6.44 0.69 -5.05
CA ALA A 211 7.66 0.37 -5.77
C ALA A 211 8.22 -0.96 -5.24
N THR A 212 7.51 -2.06 -5.51
CA THR A 212 7.77 -3.41 -4.97
C THR A 212 9.19 -3.90 -5.25
N VAL A 213 9.75 -3.50 -6.38
CA VAL A 213 11.17 -3.66 -6.73
C VAL A 213 11.62 -2.37 -7.40
N GLU A 214 12.72 -1.79 -6.95
CA GLU A 214 13.30 -0.55 -7.52
C GLU A 214 13.92 -0.79 -8.90
N THR A 215 13.11 -1.06 -9.91
CA THR A 215 13.57 -1.29 -11.29
C THR A 215 13.77 -0.02 -12.08
N ALA A 216 13.22 1.10 -11.61
CA ALA A 216 13.32 2.42 -12.24
C ALA A 216 14.19 3.39 -11.43
N MET A 217 14.62 4.47 -12.05
CA MET A 217 15.27 5.58 -11.35
C MET A 217 14.20 6.46 -10.67
N PRO A 218 14.52 7.16 -9.56
CA PRO A 218 13.56 7.96 -8.80
C PRO A 218 12.80 9.00 -9.63
N HIS A 219 13.46 9.66 -10.57
CA HIS A 219 12.80 10.61 -11.47
C HIS A 219 11.78 9.95 -12.42
N VAL A 220 11.97 8.66 -12.76
CA VAL A 220 10.99 7.89 -13.52
C VAL A 220 9.77 7.60 -12.66
N PHE A 221 10.00 7.18 -11.41
CA PHE A 221 8.92 6.95 -10.47
C PHE A 221 8.10 8.24 -10.24
N ALA A 222 8.76 9.38 -9.99
CA ALA A 222 8.07 10.66 -9.86
C ALA A 222 7.22 11.01 -11.10
N THR A 223 7.73 10.76 -12.30
CA THR A 223 6.99 10.98 -13.54
C THR A 223 5.76 10.07 -13.64
N GLN A 224 5.89 8.81 -13.20
CA GLN A 224 4.77 7.86 -13.11
C GLN A 224 3.73 8.31 -12.09
N ILE A 225 4.16 8.77 -10.90
CA ILE A 225 3.27 9.26 -9.84
C ILE A 225 2.50 10.51 -10.27
N GLU A 226 3.15 11.43 -10.96
CA GLU A 226 2.44 12.62 -11.51
C GLU A 226 1.34 12.21 -12.49
N TYR A 227 1.61 11.23 -13.37
CA TYR A 227 0.61 10.69 -14.28
C TYR A 227 -0.56 10.05 -13.50
N VAL A 228 -0.26 9.21 -12.51
CA VAL A 228 -1.27 8.60 -11.64
C VAL A 228 -2.11 9.69 -10.97
N SER A 229 -1.47 10.67 -10.32
CA SER A 229 -2.15 11.76 -9.62
C SER A 229 -3.10 12.55 -10.53
N LYS A 230 -2.72 12.81 -11.78
CA LYS A 230 -3.53 13.55 -12.75
C LYS A 230 -4.70 12.74 -13.32
N ASN A 231 -4.61 11.41 -13.33
CA ASN A 231 -5.57 10.53 -14.01
C ASN A 231 -6.46 9.70 -13.06
N LEU A 232 -6.25 9.79 -11.75
CA LEU A 232 -7.15 9.18 -10.78
C LEU A 232 -8.51 9.91 -10.76
N LYS A 233 -9.58 9.15 -10.85
CA LYS A 233 -10.93 9.64 -10.56
C LYS A 233 -11.05 10.04 -9.08
N TYR A 234 -11.96 10.94 -8.79
CA TYR A 234 -12.22 11.38 -7.41
C TYR A 234 -10.98 11.94 -6.69
N ARG A 235 -10.00 12.50 -7.42
CA ARG A 235 -8.67 12.86 -6.87
C ARG A 235 -8.73 13.66 -5.57
N ASP A 236 -9.68 14.58 -5.41
CA ASP A 236 -9.84 15.39 -4.20
C ASP A 236 -10.27 14.57 -2.97
N ASN A 237 -10.87 13.41 -3.21
CA ASN A 237 -11.35 12.48 -2.20
C ASN A 237 -10.47 11.23 -2.09
N VAL A 238 -9.32 11.23 -2.75
CA VAL A 238 -8.34 10.13 -2.72
C VAL A 238 -7.05 10.60 -2.07
N VAL A 239 -6.56 9.85 -1.11
CA VAL A 239 -5.20 9.98 -0.59
C VAL A 239 -4.29 9.14 -1.48
N LEU A 240 -3.40 9.78 -2.20
CA LEU A 240 -2.38 9.08 -3.00
C LEU A 240 -1.19 8.77 -2.10
N SER A 241 -1.02 7.50 -1.80
CA SER A 241 0.03 6.95 -0.95
C SER A 241 1.15 6.32 -1.78
N LEU A 242 2.36 6.35 -1.26
CA LEU A 242 3.51 5.68 -1.86
C LEU A 242 4.12 4.70 -0.87
N HIS A 243 4.54 3.56 -1.39
CA HIS A 243 5.24 2.52 -0.65
C HIS A 243 6.54 2.14 -1.38
N PRO A 244 7.57 2.99 -1.32
CA PRO A 244 8.83 2.70 -1.98
C PRO A 244 9.65 1.70 -1.15
N HIS A 245 10.10 0.61 -1.80
CA HIS A 245 11.18 -0.20 -1.27
C HIS A 245 12.53 0.50 -1.48
N ASN A 246 13.58 -0.05 -0.89
CA ASN A 246 14.90 0.56 -0.87
C ASN A 246 16.01 -0.39 -1.33
N ASP A 247 15.72 -1.26 -2.30
CA ASP A 247 16.63 -2.32 -2.80
C ASP A 247 17.97 -1.78 -3.33
N ARG A 248 17.96 -0.54 -3.81
CA ARG A 248 19.14 0.13 -4.35
C ARG A 248 19.55 1.38 -3.57
N GLY A 249 18.94 1.61 -2.41
CA GLY A 249 19.18 2.80 -1.60
C GLY A 249 18.51 4.07 -2.15
N CYS A 250 17.46 3.96 -2.95
CA CYS A 250 16.76 5.09 -3.56
C CYS A 250 15.38 5.37 -2.97
N GLY A 251 14.91 4.58 -2.01
CA GLY A 251 13.57 4.69 -1.43
C GLY A 251 13.25 6.08 -0.87
N VAL A 252 14.20 6.75 -0.24
CA VAL A 252 14.04 8.15 0.23
C VAL A 252 13.82 9.09 -0.95
N SER A 253 14.60 8.96 -2.01
CA SER A 253 14.45 9.78 -3.21
C SER A 253 13.14 9.52 -3.94
N ASP A 254 12.68 8.26 -3.96
CA ASP A 254 11.38 7.90 -4.54
C ASP A 254 10.24 8.54 -3.74
N ALA A 255 10.33 8.57 -2.41
CA ALA A 255 9.37 9.22 -1.54
C ALA A 255 9.36 10.74 -1.76
N GLU A 256 10.52 11.41 -1.68
CA GLU A 256 10.62 12.88 -1.82
C GLU A 256 10.14 13.37 -3.19
N LEU A 257 10.63 12.75 -4.28
CA LEU A 257 10.22 13.14 -5.63
C LEU A 257 8.77 12.76 -5.92
N GLY A 258 8.27 11.65 -5.36
CA GLY A 258 6.87 11.27 -5.45
C GLY A 258 5.93 12.25 -4.76
N LEU A 259 6.33 12.83 -3.62
CA LEU A 259 5.59 13.92 -2.96
C LEU A 259 5.57 15.19 -3.80
N LEU A 260 6.68 15.57 -4.43
CA LEU A 260 6.70 16.67 -5.41
C LEU A 260 5.77 16.38 -6.59
N ALA A 261 5.65 15.12 -7.00
CA ALA A 261 4.80 14.66 -8.08
C ALA A 261 3.30 14.58 -7.73
N GLY A 262 2.94 14.82 -6.46
CA GLY A 262 1.55 14.95 -6.05
C GLY A 262 1.03 13.83 -5.16
N ALA A 263 1.89 13.04 -4.53
CA ALA A 263 1.49 12.13 -3.47
C ALA A 263 1.17 12.89 -2.18
N ASP A 264 0.33 12.28 -1.34
CA ASP A 264 -0.18 12.87 -0.08
C ASP A 264 0.35 12.12 1.15
N ARG A 265 0.78 10.87 1.00
CA ARG A 265 1.08 9.94 2.09
C ARG A 265 2.27 9.05 1.74
N ILE A 266 3.04 8.67 2.75
CA ILE A 266 4.14 7.72 2.63
C ILE A 266 3.96 6.59 3.63
N GLU A 267 4.12 5.36 3.15
CA GLU A 267 4.30 4.18 3.98
C GLU A 267 5.79 3.85 4.08
N GLY A 268 6.26 3.56 5.28
CA GLY A 268 7.66 3.24 5.51
C GLY A 268 7.92 2.62 6.88
N THR A 269 9.15 2.20 7.08
CA THR A 269 9.63 1.63 8.35
C THR A 269 10.63 2.56 9.01
N LEU A 270 10.69 2.55 10.33
CA LEU A 270 11.65 3.34 11.12
C LEU A 270 13.05 2.73 11.10
N PHE A 271 13.14 1.42 11.29
CA PHE A 271 14.39 0.75 11.54
C PHE A 271 14.72 -0.33 10.53
N LEU A 272 13.70 -0.83 9.85
CA LEU A 272 13.86 -1.92 8.95
C LEU A 272 13.47 -1.48 7.57
N SER A 273 14.30 -1.79 6.66
CA SER A 273 14.02 -1.75 5.25
C SER A 273 14.18 -3.16 4.70
N LEU A 274 13.35 -3.55 3.77
CA LEU A 274 13.55 -4.79 3.01
C LEU A 274 14.93 -4.84 2.36
N ILE A 275 15.55 -3.69 2.22
CA ILE A 275 16.89 -3.54 1.71
C ILE A 275 17.97 -4.09 2.62
N HIS A 276 17.71 -4.18 3.89
CA HIS A 276 18.74 -4.73 4.78
C HIS A 276 19.22 -6.11 4.35
N ILE A 277 18.38 -6.81 3.64
CA ILE A 277 18.78 -8.04 3.00
C ILE A 277 19.87 -7.86 1.95
N SER A 278 19.99 -6.70 1.41
CA SER A 278 21.03 -6.38 0.44
C SER A 278 22.26 -5.76 1.07
N GLU A 279 22.32 -5.67 2.36
CA GLU A 279 23.53 -5.27 3.03
C GLU A 279 24.64 -6.29 2.80
N PRO A 280 25.84 -5.80 2.52
CA PRO A 280 26.97 -6.65 2.19
C PRO A 280 27.42 -7.52 3.34
#